data_d0cc20cd4f8473a839f3ef24c8108825
#
_entry.id   d0cc20cd4f8473a839f3ef24c8108825
#
_cell.length_a   1.000
_cell.length_b   1.000
_cell.length_c   1.000
_cell.angle_alpha   90.00
_cell.angle_beta   90.00
_cell.angle_gamma   90.00
#
_symmetry.space_group_name_H-M   'P 1'
#
loop_
_entity.id
_entity.type
_entity.pdbx_description
1 polymer ?
#
loop_
_entity_poly.entity_id
_entity_poly.type
_entity_poly.pdbx_seq_one_letter_code
_entity_poly.pdbx_strand_id
1 'polypeptide(L)'
;IFDAPQGLIVVDTGRSPMHAQAILDYAKQRHRPIAAIVNSHWHLDHTTGNFDIRQAFPNAKVYASTAIEGALVGFLNNGRAQGDKVLTDTKTSEGQKAQLLRGRYRVDHPDTLRPTNPVMRSGRVTIAGRRLEVHLAKFAATEGDVWIYDPASRTAIVGDLVVGLVPFMDTACADGWSKALDEVAAVPFQTVIPGHGDPMSRADFLSWRKAYNDFVA
;
A
#
# COMPACT_ATOMS: atom_id res chain seq x y z
N ILE A 1 5.76 9.38 -3.52
CA ILE A 1 6.76 9.09 -4.56
C ILE A 1 8.12 9.61 -4.10
N PHE A 2 9.17 8.80 -4.26
CA PHE A 2 10.56 9.21 -4.03
C PHE A 2 11.31 9.38 -5.34
N ASP A 3 12.13 10.42 -5.43
CA ASP A 3 13.18 10.50 -6.44
C ASP A 3 14.34 9.55 -6.06
N ALA A 4 14.80 8.75 -7.01
CA ALA A 4 15.93 7.84 -6.83
C ALA A 4 16.86 7.89 -8.05
N PRO A 5 18.15 7.52 -7.94
CA PRO A 5 19.09 7.61 -9.06
C PRO A 5 18.62 6.99 -10.37
N GLN A 6 17.93 5.86 -10.32
CA GLN A 6 17.51 5.10 -11.51
C GLN A 6 16.05 5.41 -11.93
N GLY A 7 15.34 6.33 -11.29
CA GLY A 7 13.96 6.68 -11.60
C GLY A 7 13.15 6.94 -10.34
N LEU A 8 11.83 6.97 -10.49
CA LEU A 8 10.90 7.18 -9.38
C LEU A 8 10.59 5.86 -8.68
N ILE A 9 10.42 5.93 -7.36
CA ILE A 9 9.85 4.86 -6.53
C ILE A 9 8.46 5.32 -6.11
N VAL A 10 7.45 4.60 -6.51
CA VAL A 10 6.04 4.84 -6.13
C VAL A 10 5.68 3.93 -4.97
N VAL A 11 5.11 4.46 -3.91
CA VAL A 11 4.53 3.67 -2.82
C VAL A 11 3.03 3.73 -2.96
N ASP A 12 2.41 2.58 -3.14
CA ASP A 12 1.02 2.35 -3.48
C ASP A 12 0.54 3.08 -4.75
N THR A 13 -0.41 2.47 -5.44
CA THR A 13 -0.79 2.90 -6.78
C THR A 13 -2.25 3.26 -6.92
N GLY A 14 -3.00 3.11 -5.83
CA GLY A 14 -4.42 3.48 -5.79
C GLY A 14 -5.36 2.50 -6.49
N ARG A 15 -6.66 2.71 -6.27
CA ARG A 15 -7.73 1.88 -6.83
C ARG A 15 -8.23 2.39 -8.17
N SER A 16 -8.42 3.72 -8.28
CA SER A 16 -9.06 4.29 -9.46
C SER A 16 -8.06 4.51 -10.60
N PRO A 17 -8.54 4.53 -11.86
CA PRO A 17 -7.71 4.93 -13.01
C PRO A 17 -7.08 6.32 -12.83
N MET A 18 -7.78 7.23 -12.15
CA MET A 18 -7.29 8.59 -11.91
C MET A 18 -6.04 8.62 -11.02
N HIS A 19 -5.93 7.71 -10.04
CA HIS A 19 -4.73 7.61 -9.21
C HIS A 19 -3.52 7.17 -10.04
N ALA A 20 -3.68 6.11 -10.84
CA ALA A 20 -2.62 5.65 -11.72
C ALA A 20 -2.23 6.73 -12.75
N GLN A 21 -3.23 7.43 -13.33
CA GLN A 21 -2.98 8.52 -14.27
C GLN A 21 -2.21 9.68 -13.63
N ALA A 22 -2.58 10.09 -12.42
CA ALA A 22 -1.86 11.16 -11.68
C ALA A 22 -0.39 10.79 -11.43
N ILE A 23 -0.12 9.51 -11.12
CA ILE A 23 1.25 9.00 -10.95
C ILE A 23 2.01 9.06 -12.29
N LEU A 24 1.38 8.63 -13.39
CA LEU A 24 1.98 8.68 -14.73
C LEU A 24 2.24 10.11 -15.19
N ASP A 25 1.31 11.02 -14.95
CA ASP A 25 1.46 12.45 -15.27
C ASP A 25 2.59 13.08 -14.48
N TYR A 26 2.71 12.74 -13.19
CA TYR A 26 3.84 13.18 -12.37
C TYR A 26 5.19 12.68 -12.93
N ALA A 27 5.28 11.40 -13.30
CA ALA A 27 6.48 10.83 -13.90
C ALA A 27 6.86 11.54 -15.21
N LYS A 28 5.86 11.82 -16.06
CA LYS A 28 6.01 12.59 -17.29
C LYS A 28 6.49 14.03 -17.01
N GLN A 29 5.87 14.72 -16.06
CA GLN A 29 6.25 16.08 -15.66
C GLN A 29 7.70 16.14 -15.14
N ARG A 30 8.12 15.12 -14.40
CA ARG A 30 9.49 15.00 -13.88
C ARG A 30 10.49 14.53 -14.91
N HIS A 31 10.07 14.13 -16.11
CA HIS A 31 10.89 13.47 -17.13
C HIS A 31 11.69 12.30 -16.55
N ARG A 32 11.06 11.50 -15.68
CA ARG A 32 11.70 10.37 -15.00
C ARG A 32 10.89 9.09 -15.18
N PRO A 33 11.53 7.94 -15.47
CA PRO A 33 10.84 6.66 -15.50
C PRO A 33 10.41 6.25 -14.08
N ILE A 34 9.35 5.46 -13.96
CA ILE A 34 9.05 4.73 -12.73
C ILE A 34 9.89 3.46 -12.74
N ALA A 35 10.84 3.37 -11.80
CA ALA A 35 11.77 2.25 -11.68
C ALA A 35 11.26 1.17 -10.71
N ALA A 36 10.46 1.57 -9.72
CA ALA A 36 9.92 0.64 -8.74
C ALA A 36 8.55 1.09 -8.21
N ILE A 37 7.76 0.10 -7.82
CA ILE A 37 6.55 0.22 -7.02
C ILE A 37 6.83 -0.51 -5.71
N VAL A 38 6.41 0.04 -4.58
CA VAL A 38 6.35 -0.66 -3.31
C VAL A 38 4.91 -0.65 -2.85
N ASN A 39 4.29 -1.81 -2.71
CA ASN A 39 2.96 -1.86 -2.12
C ASN A 39 3.07 -2.11 -0.61
N SER A 40 2.38 -1.27 0.15
CA SER A 40 2.31 -1.41 1.59
C SER A 40 1.65 -2.72 2.00
N HIS A 41 0.56 -3.10 1.33
CA HIS A 41 -0.15 -4.35 1.55
C HIS A 41 -0.99 -4.70 0.31
N TRP A 42 -1.73 -5.81 0.38
CA TRP A 42 -2.42 -6.38 -0.78
C TRP A 42 -3.82 -5.80 -1.05
N HIS A 43 -4.37 -4.91 -0.24
CA HIS A 43 -5.68 -4.32 -0.52
C HIS A 43 -5.70 -3.64 -1.89
N LEU A 44 -6.85 -3.75 -2.56
CA LEU A 44 -6.96 -3.34 -3.97
C LEU A 44 -6.86 -1.83 -4.19
N ASP A 45 -7.12 -1.04 -3.17
CA ASP A 45 -6.94 0.42 -3.21
C ASP A 45 -5.48 0.86 -3.08
N HIS A 46 -4.57 -0.07 -2.80
CA HIS A 46 -3.11 0.13 -2.83
C HIS A 46 -2.44 -0.48 -4.05
N THR A 47 -3.04 -1.51 -4.66
CA THR A 47 -2.36 -2.35 -5.65
C THR A 47 -2.94 -2.31 -7.06
N THR A 48 -4.23 -1.93 -7.23
CA THR A 48 -4.93 -2.03 -8.51
C THR A 48 -4.24 -1.26 -9.64
N GLY A 49 -3.61 -0.13 -9.34
CA GLY A 49 -2.88 0.71 -10.31
C GLY A 49 -1.53 0.13 -10.77
N ASN A 50 -1.01 -0.94 -10.13
CA ASN A 50 0.26 -1.56 -10.52
C ASN A 50 0.28 -1.93 -12.01
N PHE A 51 -0.82 -2.48 -12.50
CA PHE A 51 -0.94 -2.89 -13.90
C PHE A 51 -0.77 -1.69 -14.85
N ASP A 52 -1.46 -0.58 -14.59
CA ASP A 52 -1.43 0.59 -15.48
C ASP A 52 -0.03 1.21 -15.51
N ILE A 53 0.61 1.28 -14.36
CA ILE A 53 1.98 1.79 -14.27
C ILE A 53 2.93 0.85 -15.02
N ARG A 54 2.78 -0.46 -14.88
CA ARG A 54 3.63 -1.44 -15.57
C ARG A 54 3.34 -1.55 -17.06
N GLN A 55 2.15 -1.17 -17.54
CA GLN A 55 1.92 -1.01 -18.98
C GLN A 55 2.79 0.12 -19.57
N ALA A 56 2.94 1.23 -18.84
CA ALA A 56 3.77 2.36 -19.26
C ALA A 56 5.27 2.12 -18.99
N PHE A 57 5.59 1.43 -17.90
CA PHE A 57 6.95 1.12 -17.44
C PHE A 57 7.12 -0.38 -17.16
N PRO A 58 7.25 -1.24 -18.20
CA PRO A 58 7.27 -2.70 -18.04
C PRO A 58 8.39 -3.24 -17.14
N ASN A 59 9.49 -2.50 -17.04
CA ASN A 59 10.65 -2.87 -16.22
C ASN A 59 10.52 -2.42 -14.75
N ALA A 60 9.45 -1.71 -14.37
CA ALA A 60 9.23 -1.31 -12.99
C ALA A 60 9.09 -2.54 -12.09
N LYS A 61 9.95 -2.63 -11.07
CA LYS A 61 9.94 -3.72 -10.11
C LYS A 61 8.87 -3.48 -9.05
N VAL A 62 8.15 -4.53 -8.67
CA VAL A 62 7.11 -4.47 -7.63
C VAL A 62 7.64 -5.15 -6.37
N TYR A 63 7.77 -4.38 -5.30
CA TYR A 63 8.15 -4.85 -3.97
C TYR A 63 6.90 -4.90 -3.09
N ALA A 64 6.59 -6.06 -2.54
CA ALA A 64 5.50 -6.26 -1.59
C ALA A 64 5.73 -7.55 -0.80
N SER A 65 4.96 -7.78 0.25
CA SER A 65 4.95 -9.08 0.92
C SER A 65 4.28 -10.14 0.04
N THR A 66 4.48 -11.41 0.38
CA THR A 66 3.80 -12.54 -0.28
C THR A 66 2.40 -12.83 0.28
N ALA A 67 1.90 -12.02 1.22
CA ALA A 67 0.57 -12.17 1.81
C ALA A 67 -0.58 -12.15 0.78
N ILE A 68 -0.35 -11.54 -0.39
CA ILE A 68 -1.29 -11.58 -1.52
C ILE A 68 -1.73 -13.01 -1.90
N GLU A 69 -0.87 -14.03 -1.76
CA GLU A 69 -1.22 -15.41 -2.12
C GLU A 69 -2.34 -15.95 -1.21
N GLY A 70 -2.27 -15.69 0.10
CA GLY A 70 -3.34 -16.03 1.04
C GLY A 70 -4.62 -15.24 0.77
N ALA A 71 -4.48 -13.94 0.46
CA ALA A 71 -5.61 -13.08 0.15
C ALA A 71 -6.37 -13.52 -1.11
N LEU A 72 -5.66 -13.96 -2.15
CA LEU A 72 -6.25 -14.43 -3.41
C LEU A 72 -7.15 -15.66 -3.23
N VAL A 73 -6.79 -16.59 -2.35
CA VAL A 73 -7.61 -17.77 -2.05
C VAL A 73 -8.61 -17.54 -0.92
N GLY A 74 -8.36 -16.58 -0.05
CA GLY A 74 -9.16 -16.21 1.11
C GLY A 74 -10.05 -14.99 0.84
N PHE A 75 -9.72 -13.88 1.44
CA PHE A 75 -10.53 -12.65 1.50
C PHE A 75 -11.00 -12.15 0.14
N LEU A 76 -10.10 -12.03 -0.84
CA LEU A 76 -10.43 -11.53 -2.18
C LEU A 76 -11.35 -12.46 -2.95
N ASN A 77 -11.18 -13.78 -2.81
CA ASN A 77 -12.06 -14.76 -3.43
C ASN A 77 -13.43 -14.77 -2.75
N ASN A 78 -13.47 -14.76 -1.42
CA ASN A 78 -14.71 -14.77 -0.64
C ASN A 78 -15.54 -13.51 -0.85
N GLY A 79 -14.89 -12.36 -1.14
CA GLY A 79 -15.56 -11.09 -1.46
C GLY A 79 -16.32 -11.06 -2.79
N ARG A 80 -16.18 -12.08 -3.66
CA ARG A 80 -16.81 -12.11 -4.99
C ARG A 80 -18.33 -12.04 -4.92
N ALA A 81 -18.96 -12.85 -4.09
CA ALA A 81 -20.42 -12.88 -3.94
C ALA A 81 -21.00 -11.54 -3.44
N GLN A 82 -20.27 -10.86 -2.55
CA GLN A 82 -20.64 -9.52 -2.11
C GLN A 82 -20.48 -8.51 -3.24
N GLY A 83 -19.41 -8.64 -4.03
CA GLY A 83 -19.19 -7.82 -5.23
C GLY A 83 -20.33 -7.96 -6.25
N ASP A 84 -20.84 -9.18 -6.47
CA ASP A 84 -21.97 -9.41 -7.38
C ASP A 84 -23.24 -8.68 -6.94
N LYS A 85 -23.51 -8.67 -5.63
CA LYS A 85 -24.64 -7.88 -5.07
C LYS A 85 -24.48 -6.40 -5.35
N VAL A 86 -23.29 -5.85 -5.15
CA VAL A 86 -22.99 -4.43 -5.41
C VAL A 86 -23.15 -4.09 -6.90
N LEU A 87 -22.72 -4.99 -7.80
CA LEU A 87 -22.85 -4.78 -9.26
C LEU A 87 -24.31 -4.76 -9.72
N THR A 88 -25.18 -5.53 -9.07
CA THR A 88 -26.63 -5.61 -9.40
C THR A 88 -27.48 -4.59 -8.65
N ASP A 89 -26.94 -3.92 -7.63
CA ASP A 89 -27.68 -2.90 -6.88
C ASP A 89 -27.85 -1.63 -7.73
N THR A 90 -29.11 -1.24 -7.90
CA THR A 90 -29.49 -0.03 -8.67
C THR A 90 -29.04 1.28 -8.01
N LYS A 91 -28.72 1.26 -6.72
CA LYS A 91 -28.20 2.42 -5.98
C LYS A 91 -26.68 2.59 -6.14
N THR A 92 -25.98 1.59 -6.64
CA THR A 92 -24.54 1.67 -6.89
C THR A 92 -24.27 2.50 -8.14
N SER A 93 -23.45 3.54 -7.99
CA SER A 93 -23.08 4.39 -9.12
C SER A 93 -22.23 3.64 -10.15
N GLU A 94 -22.29 4.05 -11.42
CA GLU A 94 -21.48 3.45 -12.48
C GLU A 94 -19.96 3.56 -12.19
N GLY A 95 -19.52 4.64 -11.53
CA GLY A 95 -18.14 4.80 -11.10
C GLY A 95 -17.71 3.73 -10.08
N GLN A 96 -18.58 3.42 -9.11
CA GLN A 96 -18.32 2.36 -8.12
C GLN A 96 -18.32 0.97 -8.78
N LYS A 97 -19.25 0.70 -9.70
CA LYS A 97 -19.28 -0.55 -10.47
C LYS A 97 -18.02 -0.72 -11.31
N ALA A 98 -17.59 0.35 -11.99
CA ALA A 98 -16.36 0.32 -12.79
C ALA A 98 -15.11 0.03 -11.93
N GLN A 99 -15.00 0.64 -10.74
CA GLN A 99 -13.91 0.35 -9.81
C GLN A 99 -13.94 -1.11 -9.33
N LEU A 100 -15.13 -1.63 -9.01
CA LEU A 100 -15.29 -3.02 -8.57
C LEU A 100 -14.90 -4.00 -9.68
N LEU A 101 -15.37 -3.78 -10.91
CA LEU A 101 -15.02 -4.62 -12.06
C LEU A 101 -13.51 -4.57 -12.36
N ARG A 102 -12.89 -3.40 -12.22
CA ARG A 102 -11.45 -3.24 -12.37
C ARG A 102 -10.68 -4.06 -11.31
N GLY A 103 -11.08 -3.98 -10.04
CA GLY A 103 -10.50 -4.78 -8.96
C GLY A 103 -10.69 -6.28 -9.20
N ARG A 104 -11.90 -6.70 -9.61
CA ARG A 104 -12.21 -8.09 -9.98
C ARG A 104 -11.30 -8.60 -11.09
N TYR A 105 -11.11 -7.82 -12.16
CA TYR A 105 -10.18 -8.18 -13.23
C TYR A 105 -8.77 -8.45 -12.70
N ARG A 106 -8.27 -7.67 -11.71
CA ARG A 106 -6.96 -7.89 -11.12
C ARG A 106 -6.88 -9.19 -10.33
N VAL A 107 -7.94 -9.52 -9.58
CA VAL A 107 -8.04 -10.78 -8.83
C VAL A 107 -8.10 -11.99 -9.78
N ASP A 108 -8.77 -11.84 -10.94
CA ASP A 108 -8.83 -12.87 -11.97
C ASP A 108 -7.52 -13.02 -12.76
N HIS A 109 -6.65 -11.98 -12.71
CA HIS A 109 -5.33 -11.96 -13.34
C HIS A 109 -4.26 -11.65 -12.28
N PRO A 110 -4.01 -12.58 -11.36
CA PRO A 110 -3.24 -12.33 -10.13
C PRO A 110 -1.79 -11.92 -10.36
N ASP A 111 -1.19 -12.21 -11.52
CA ASP A 111 0.15 -11.74 -11.89
C ASP A 111 0.25 -10.21 -11.96
N THR A 112 -0.89 -9.53 -12.06
CA THR A 112 -0.96 -8.07 -12.00
C THR A 112 -0.81 -7.52 -10.58
N LEU A 113 -1.04 -8.36 -9.56
CA LEU A 113 -0.99 -8.03 -8.13
C LEU A 113 0.28 -8.58 -7.46
N ARG A 114 0.85 -9.67 -7.99
CA ARG A 114 2.02 -10.33 -7.41
C ARG A 114 3.26 -9.45 -7.45
N PRO A 115 4.07 -9.44 -6.37
CA PRO A 115 5.36 -8.77 -6.40
C PRO A 115 6.34 -9.49 -7.34
N THR A 116 7.13 -8.71 -8.08
CA THR A 116 8.29 -9.24 -8.81
C THR A 116 9.52 -9.38 -7.92
N ASN A 117 9.52 -8.65 -6.81
CA ASN A 117 10.59 -8.61 -5.82
C ASN A 117 9.98 -8.76 -4.41
N PRO A 118 9.69 -10.00 -3.97
CA PRO A 118 9.01 -10.21 -2.68
C PRO A 118 9.86 -9.75 -1.49
N VAL A 119 9.22 -9.03 -0.58
CA VAL A 119 9.81 -8.62 0.71
C VAL A 119 9.54 -9.74 1.72
N MET A 120 10.60 -10.48 2.06
CA MET A 120 10.53 -11.65 2.94
C MET A 120 10.92 -11.34 4.39
N ARG A 121 11.59 -10.20 4.62
CA ARG A 121 12.07 -9.76 5.93
C ARG A 121 12.39 -8.27 5.94
N SER A 122 12.39 -7.68 7.13
CA SER A 122 12.87 -6.32 7.35
C SER A 122 14.38 -6.20 7.11
N GLY A 123 14.82 -5.03 6.63
CA GLY A 123 16.24 -4.76 6.43
C GLY A 123 16.50 -3.51 5.58
N ARG A 124 17.77 -3.17 5.45
CA ARG A 124 18.22 -2.09 4.55
C ARG A 124 18.30 -2.62 3.13
N VAL A 125 17.63 -1.92 2.23
CA VAL A 125 17.53 -2.32 0.81
C VAL A 125 17.85 -1.10 -0.07
N THR A 126 18.52 -1.35 -1.18
CA THR A 126 18.69 -0.33 -2.23
C THR A 126 17.65 -0.56 -3.32
N ILE A 127 16.69 0.36 -3.43
CA ILE A 127 15.65 0.34 -4.47
C ILE A 127 15.93 1.48 -5.45
N ALA A 128 16.04 1.18 -6.73
CA ALA A 128 16.33 2.16 -7.78
C ALA A 128 17.55 3.07 -7.48
N GLY A 129 18.52 2.57 -6.72
CA GLY A 129 19.70 3.31 -6.27
C GLY A 129 19.52 4.16 -5.00
N ARG A 130 18.32 4.19 -4.40
CA ARG A 130 18.05 4.86 -3.12
C ARG A 130 18.12 3.86 -1.97
N ARG A 131 18.85 4.22 -0.90
CA ARG A 131 18.95 3.40 0.32
C ARG A 131 17.73 3.64 1.20
N LEU A 132 16.98 2.60 1.48
CA LEU A 132 15.76 2.62 2.30
C LEU A 132 15.86 1.55 3.39
N GLU A 133 15.19 1.76 4.49
CA GLU A 133 14.88 0.70 5.46
C GLU A 133 13.48 0.21 5.14
N VAL A 134 13.38 -1.06 4.73
CA VAL A 134 12.11 -1.72 4.40
C VAL A 134 11.78 -2.65 5.55
N HIS A 135 10.58 -2.55 6.06
CA HIS A 135 10.10 -3.32 7.20
C HIS A 135 8.91 -4.18 6.77
N LEU A 136 8.85 -5.39 7.30
CA LEU A 136 7.75 -6.31 7.13
C LEU A 136 7.08 -6.54 8.49
N ALA A 137 5.90 -5.97 8.67
CA ALA A 137 5.02 -6.23 9.79
C ALA A 137 4.14 -7.44 9.45
N LYS A 138 4.17 -8.46 10.30
CA LYS A 138 3.35 -9.65 10.13
C LYS A 138 2.12 -9.57 11.02
N PHE A 139 0.96 -9.92 10.45
CA PHE A 139 -0.31 -9.92 11.16
C PHE A 139 -0.62 -8.56 11.83
N ALA A 140 -0.60 -7.48 11.03
CA ALA A 140 -0.94 -6.14 11.46
C ALA A 140 -2.25 -5.67 10.81
N ALA A 141 -2.25 -4.72 9.88
CA ALA A 141 -3.45 -4.37 9.11
C ALA A 141 -3.86 -5.51 8.16
N THR A 142 -2.88 -6.29 7.71
CA THR A 142 -3.04 -7.56 6.97
C THR A 142 -2.09 -8.62 7.51
N GLU A 143 -2.02 -9.79 6.86
CA GLU A 143 -1.06 -10.84 7.19
C GLU A 143 0.40 -10.44 6.92
N GLY A 144 0.63 -9.37 6.12
CA GLY A 144 1.97 -8.93 5.78
C GLY A 144 2.00 -7.53 5.20
N ASP A 145 2.25 -6.56 6.04
CA ASP A 145 2.32 -5.14 5.69
C ASP A 145 3.79 -4.72 5.52
N VAL A 146 4.08 -4.03 4.44
CA VAL A 146 5.40 -3.46 4.16
C VAL A 146 5.36 -1.96 4.42
N TRP A 147 6.26 -1.48 5.25
CA TRP A 147 6.43 -0.05 5.44
C TRP A 147 7.90 0.35 5.24
N ILE A 148 8.12 1.62 4.91
CA ILE A 148 9.43 2.14 4.54
C ILE A 148 9.81 3.29 5.46
N TYR A 149 11.05 3.27 5.93
CA TYR A 149 11.69 4.47 6.46
C TYR A 149 12.80 4.94 5.50
N ASP A 150 12.75 6.20 5.12
CA ASP A 150 13.80 6.87 4.36
C ASP A 150 14.65 7.75 5.30
N PRO A 151 15.87 7.32 5.65
CA PRO A 151 16.73 8.09 6.55
C PRO A 151 17.14 9.46 5.97
N ALA A 152 17.21 9.58 4.64
CA ALA A 152 17.66 10.80 3.99
C ALA A 152 16.65 11.94 4.12
N SER A 153 15.34 11.64 4.00
CA SER A 153 14.26 12.62 4.20
C SER A 153 13.63 12.54 5.58
N ARG A 154 14.01 11.56 6.41
CA ARG A 154 13.40 11.28 7.72
C ARG A 154 11.88 11.06 7.60
N THR A 155 11.46 10.40 6.53
CA THR A 155 10.06 10.11 6.24
C THR A 155 9.79 8.61 6.41
N ALA A 156 8.75 8.26 7.17
CA ALA A 156 8.20 6.92 7.20
C ALA A 156 6.92 6.87 6.36
N ILE A 157 6.81 5.90 5.45
CA ILE A 157 5.58 5.62 4.70
C ILE A 157 5.07 4.28 5.20
N VAL A 158 3.90 4.28 5.79
CA VAL A 158 3.46 3.18 6.66
C VAL A 158 2.20 2.46 6.17
N GLY A 159 1.65 2.87 5.02
CA GLY A 159 0.41 2.29 4.53
C GLY A 159 -0.70 2.35 5.58
N ASP A 160 -1.55 1.35 5.60
CA ASP A 160 -2.71 1.29 6.49
C ASP A 160 -2.38 0.94 7.95
N LEU A 161 -1.09 0.83 8.30
CA LEU A 161 -0.71 0.87 9.71
C LEU A 161 -1.13 2.19 10.38
N VAL A 162 -1.32 3.25 9.58
CA VAL A 162 -1.91 4.51 10.03
C VAL A 162 -2.94 4.97 9.00
N VAL A 163 -4.16 5.24 9.45
CA VAL A 163 -5.24 5.75 8.62
C VAL A 163 -5.89 6.95 9.30
N GLY A 164 -6.25 7.97 8.52
CA GLY A 164 -6.89 9.19 9.02
C GLY A 164 -8.38 9.03 9.37
N LEU A 165 -8.94 7.86 9.12
CA LEU A 165 -10.32 7.48 9.40
C LEU A 165 -10.38 6.26 10.33
N VAL A 166 -11.52 5.58 10.37
CA VAL A 166 -11.68 4.34 11.14
C VAL A 166 -10.84 3.24 10.48
N PRO A 167 -9.98 2.53 11.24
CA PRO A 167 -9.20 1.41 10.73
C PRO A 167 -10.09 0.28 10.19
N PHE A 168 -9.66 -0.34 9.08
CA PHE A 168 -10.32 -1.51 8.54
C PHE A 168 -9.85 -2.76 9.29
N MET A 169 -10.76 -3.38 10.05
CA MET A 169 -10.41 -4.46 10.98
C MET A 169 -10.65 -5.87 10.44
N ASP A 170 -11.34 -6.03 9.29
CA ASP A 170 -11.75 -7.35 8.79
C ASP A 170 -10.57 -8.26 8.39
N THR A 171 -9.39 -7.67 8.13
CA THR A 171 -8.16 -8.40 7.79
C THR A 171 -7.07 -8.23 8.84
N ALA A 172 -7.38 -7.54 9.94
CA ALA A 172 -6.40 -7.08 10.91
C ALA A 172 -6.20 -8.08 12.07
N CYS A 173 -5.03 -7.98 12.68
CA CYS A 173 -4.70 -8.56 13.98
C CYS A 173 -4.23 -7.42 14.90
N ALA A 174 -5.03 -7.11 15.92
CA ALA A 174 -4.82 -5.96 16.80
C ALA A 174 -3.44 -6.00 17.49
N ASP A 175 -3.04 -7.17 18.02
CA ASP A 175 -1.75 -7.32 18.72
C ASP A 175 -0.55 -7.10 17.78
N GLY A 176 -0.61 -7.68 16.58
CA GLY A 176 0.44 -7.50 15.58
C GLY A 176 0.49 -6.07 15.06
N TRP A 177 -0.66 -5.42 14.95
CA TRP A 177 -0.74 -4.02 14.54
C TRP A 177 -0.15 -3.08 15.58
N SER A 178 -0.51 -3.24 16.86
CA SER A 178 0.08 -2.47 17.96
C SER A 178 1.60 -2.61 17.99
N LYS A 179 2.12 -3.83 17.80
CA LYS A 179 3.56 -4.09 17.69
C LYS A 179 4.19 -3.38 16.48
N ALA A 180 3.54 -3.42 15.33
CA ALA A 180 4.03 -2.70 14.14
C ALA A 180 4.10 -1.18 14.37
N LEU A 181 3.12 -0.61 15.07
CA LEU A 181 3.13 0.80 15.46
C LEU A 181 4.27 1.13 16.42
N ASP A 182 4.65 0.19 17.29
CA ASP A 182 5.82 0.34 18.16
C ASP A 182 7.11 0.38 17.36
N GLU A 183 7.23 -0.49 16.34
CA GLU A 183 8.38 -0.50 15.43
C GLU A 183 8.47 0.81 14.64
N VAL A 184 7.35 1.35 14.14
CA VAL A 184 7.31 2.66 13.49
C VAL A 184 7.74 3.76 14.46
N ALA A 185 7.27 3.73 15.71
CA ALA A 185 7.64 4.72 16.73
C ALA A 185 9.14 4.69 17.07
N ALA A 186 9.81 3.55 16.89
CA ALA A 186 11.23 3.38 17.22
C ALA A 186 12.18 4.06 16.20
N VAL A 187 11.76 4.30 14.96
CA VAL A 187 12.61 4.98 13.97
C VAL A 187 12.54 6.52 14.12
N PRO A 188 13.64 7.24 13.84
CA PRO A 188 13.72 8.69 14.10
C PRO A 188 13.12 9.52 12.94
N PHE A 189 11.90 9.23 12.51
CA PHE A 189 11.23 9.99 11.48
C PHE A 189 10.77 11.38 11.99
N GLN A 190 10.59 12.30 11.06
CA GLN A 190 9.94 13.60 11.28
C GLN A 190 8.52 13.62 10.71
N THR A 191 8.31 12.92 9.60
CA THR A 191 7.04 12.85 8.90
C THR A 191 6.62 11.40 8.72
N VAL A 192 5.36 11.10 9.00
CA VAL A 192 4.69 9.85 8.64
C VAL A 192 3.72 10.11 7.50
N ILE A 193 3.76 9.26 6.48
CA ILE A 193 2.76 9.23 5.40
C ILE A 193 1.86 8.02 5.66
N PRO A 194 0.59 8.24 6.02
CA PRO A 194 -0.39 7.17 6.22
C PRO A 194 -0.85 6.58 4.89
N GLY A 195 -1.54 5.45 4.93
CA GLY A 195 -2.21 4.89 3.76
C GLY A 195 -3.38 5.75 3.30
N HIS A 196 -4.13 6.28 4.25
CA HIS A 196 -5.25 7.20 4.03
C HIS A 196 -5.15 8.40 4.97
N GLY A 197 -5.30 9.60 4.43
CA GLY A 197 -5.26 10.85 5.17
C GLY A 197 -4.00 11.69 4.89
N ASP A 198 -3.87 12.78 5.62
CA ASP A 198 -2.78 13.73 5.45
C ASP A 198 -1.49 13.26 6.13
N PRO A 199 -0.32 13.69 5.65
CA PRO A 199 0.94 13.47 6.35
C PRO A 199 0.89 13.97 7.79
N MET A 200 1.48 13.22 8.70
CA MET A 200 1.49 13.52 10.14
C MET A 200 2.90 13.85 10.62
N SER A 201 2.99 14.77 11.59
CA SER A 201 4.20 14.93 12.39
C SER A 201 4.40 13.71 13.31
N ARG A 202 5.60 13.59 13.89
CA ARG A 202 5.86 12.56 14.92
C ARG A 202 4.91 12.69 16.11
N ALA A 203 4.59 13.90 16.53
CA ALA A 203 3.70 14.15 17.66
C ALA A 203 2.25 13.69 17.36
N ASP A 204 1.75 14.00 16.16
CA ASP A 204 0.42 13.58 15.71
C ASP A 204 0.34 12.05 15.60
N PHE A 205 1.37 11.41 15.05
CA PHE A 205 1.46 9.96 14.98
C PHE A 205 1.42 9.32 16.39
N LEU A 206 2.18 9.84 17.33
CA LEU A 206 2.19 9.29 18.71
C LEU A 206 0.82 9.44 19.39
N SER A 207 0.11 10.54 19.14
CA SER A 207 -1.27 10.75 19.61
C SER A 207 -2.23 9.75 18.93
N TRP A 208 -2.13 9.59 17.62
CA TRP A 208 -2.93 8.62 16.85
C TRP A 208 -2.68 7.18 17.33
N ARG A 209 -1.41 6.79 17.50
CA ARG A 209 -1.03 5.47 18.01
C ARG A 209 -1.64 5.20 19.39
N LYS A 210 -1.60 6.20 20.29
CA LYS A 210 -2.24 6.06 21.62
C LYS A 210 -3.74 5.81 21.46
N ALA A 211 -4.43 6.59 20.64
CA ALA A 211 -5.87 6.44 20.42
C ALA A 211 -6.20 5.07 19.80
N TYR A 212 -5.39 4.58 18.86
CA TYR A 212 -5.53 3.24 18.29
C TYR A 212 -5.38 2.15 19.38
N ASN A 213 -4.33 2.22 20.19
CA ASN A 213 -4.10 1.23 21.24
C ASN A 213 -5.22 1.25 22.31
N ASP A 214 -5.75 2.42 22.64
CA ASP A 214 -6.90 2.55 23.55
C ASP A 214 -8.19 1.97 22.93
N PHE A 215 -8.32 2.02 21.58
CA PHE A 215 -9.47 1.48 20.86
C PHE A 215 -9.47 -0.06 20.79
N VAL A 216 -8.29 -0.68 20.67
CA VAL A 216 -8.17 -2.14 20.51
C VAL A 216 -7.93 -2.89 21.83
N ALA A 217 -7.71 -2.18 22.96
CA ALA A 217 -7.54 -2.75 24.30
C ALA A 217 -8.87 -3.20 24.90
#